data_f90284b69c3674c88ff27f327a6b1d6b
#
_entry.id   f90284b69c3674c88ff27f327a6b1d6b
#
_cell.length_a   1.000
_cell.length_b   1.000
_cell.length_c   1.000
_cell.angle_alpha   90.00
_cell.angle_beta   90.00
_cell.angle_gamma   90.00
#
_symmetry.space_group_name_H-M   'P 1'
#
loop_
_entity.id
_entity.type
_entity.pdbx_description
1 polymer ?
#
loop_
_entity_poly.entity_id
_entity_poly.type
_entity_poly.pdbx_seq_one_letter_code
_entity_poly.pdbx_strand_id
1 'polypeptide(L)'
;MIVLIHTLLGCGQKSNPREGDANVDSAYAPEVLEFTAADENPVFTGTGSDTWDQKIRERGYILREDSLYHMWYTGYREEPSAEMHLGYATSTDGLHWKRYEGNPIFDSGWVEDMMVLKHDDTYYMFAEGKDDIAHMLTSTDKIHWTEQGSLDIRQVNGSPLSEGPYGTPTVWLENGIWHLFYERGDLGIWLATSSDLKVWTNKQDDPVLQPGPETYDRYGVAFNQIVKHKGRYYAYYHATEFEDWHEWTSCVAISDDLIHWKKYEGNPIQRENKSSPILVHDGEQYRLYTMHDSVAVHFGRGR
;
A
#
# COMPACT_ATOMS: atom_id res chain seq x y z
N MET A 1 4.46 32.53 -83.70
CA MET A 1 5.05 31.66 -82.72
C MET A 1 4.50 32.10 -81.37
N ILE A 2 3.44 31.41 -80.95
CA ILE A 2 2.61 31.77 -79.78
C ILE A 2 3.00 30.77 -78.70
N VAL A 3 3.54 31.27 -77.58
CA VAL A 3 3.86 30.48 -76.37
C VAL A 3 2.64 30.53 -75.47
N LEU A 4 1.99 29.38 -75.28
CA LEU A 4 0.94 29.19 -74.25
C LEU A 4 1.61 28.90 -72.92
N ILE A 5 1.33 29.73 -71.92
CA ILE A 5 1.68 29.51 -70.49
C ILE A 5 0.49 28.78 -69.85
N HIS A 6 0.69 27.55 -69.41
CA HIS A 6 -0.28 26.81 -68.60
C HIS A 6 -0.04 27.14 -67.12
N THR A 7 -0.98 27.80 -66.50
CA THR A 7 -1.08 27.99 -65.05
C THR A 7 -1.69 26.72 -64.42
N LEU A 8 -0.92 25.97 -63.69
CA LEU A 8 -1.39 24.89 -62.83
C LEU A 8 -1.95 25.48 -61.50
N LEU A 9 -3.27 25.40 -61.38
CA LEU A 9 -3.94 25.61 -60.09
C LEU A 9 -3.71 24.39 -59.19
N GLY A 10 -2.88 24.53 -58.18
CA GLY A 10 -2.68 23.56 -57.12
C GLY A 10 -3.90 23.57 -56.19
N CYS A 11 -4.69 22.52 -56.21
CA CYS A 11 -5.76 22.27 -55.26
C CYS A 11 -5.11 21.81 -53.93
N GLY A 12 -5.02 22.71 -52.95
CA GLY A 12 -4.63 22.38 -51.61
C GLY A 12 -5.70 21.51 -50.94
N GLN A 13 -5.48 20.23 -50.85
CA GLN A 13 -6.24 19.36 -49.95
C GLN A 13 -5.90 19.75 -48.51
N LYS A 14 -6.87 20.36 -47.82
CA LYS A 14 -6.88 20.41 -46.36
C LYS A 14 -7.03 18.98 -45.86
N SER A 15 -5.96 18.41 -45.29
CA SER A 15 -6.05 17.18 -44.52
C SER A 15 -6.90 17.46 -43.28
N ASN A 16 -8.08 16.88 -43.25
CA ASN A 16 -8.85 16.75 -42.00
C ASN A 16 -7.98 16.04 -40.97
N PRO A 17 -7.95 16.51 -39.68
CA PRO A 17 -7.40 15.73 -38.63
C PRO A 17 -8.16 14.40 -38.60
N ARG A 18 -7.43 13.30 -38.58
CA ARG A 18 -7.99 11.97 -38.40
C ARG A 18 -8.72 11.96 -37.04
N GLU A 19 -10.03 11.78 -37.07
CA GLU A 19 -10.83 11.28 -35.96
C GLU A 19 -10.31 9.88 -35.65
N GLY A 20 -9.33 9.78 -34.76
CA GLY A 20 -8.66 8.51 -34.42
C GLY A 20 -7.92 8.51 -33.12
N ASP A 21 -7.74 9.69 -32.48
CA ASP A 21 -6.98 9.80 -31.21
C ASP A 21 -7.86 10.16 -29.98
N ALA A 22 -9.16 9.97 -30.07
CA ALA A 22 -10.06 10.16 -28.94
C ALA A 22 -10.61 8.81 -28.46
N ASN A 23 -9.74 7.89 -28.08
CA ASN A 23 -10.03 6.78 -27.17
C ASN A 23 -8.74 5.98 -26.84
N VAL A 24 -7.68 6.65 -26.43
CA VAL A 24 -6.75 6.01 -25.51
C VAL A 24 -7.50 6.02 -24.20
N ASP A 25 -8.11 4.90 -23.96
CA ASP A 25 -8.82 4.49 -22.78
C ASP A 25 -8.16 5.13 -21.55
N SER A 26 -8.90 5.99 -20.84
CA SER A 26 -8.52 6.43 -19.51
C SER A 26 -8.67 5.23 -18.57
N ALA A 27 -7.93 4.17 -18.85
CA ALA A 27 -7.93 2.90 -18.12
C ALA A 27 -7.57 3.11 -16.65
N TYR A 28 -7.02 4.28 -16.32
CA TYR A 28 -6.51 4.62 -15.00
C TYR A 28 -7.11 5.94 -14.52
N ALA A 29 -7.40 6.00 -13.24
CA ALA A 29 -7.93 7.18 -12.56
C ALA A 29 -6.76 8.03 -12.01
N PRO A 30 -6.42 9.19 -12.62
CA PRO A 30 -5.27 10.01 -12.19
C PRO A 30 -5.32 10.39 -10.70
N GLU A 31 -6.53 10.58 -10.17
CA GLU A 31 -6.77 10.94 -8.77
C GLU A 31 -6.28 9.90 -7.75
N VAL A 32 -6.00 8.66 -8.19
CA VAL A 32 -5.47 7.58 -7.35
C VAL A 32 -4.06 7.13 -7.79
N LEU A 33 -3.43 7.85 -8.72
CA LEU A 33 -2.13 7.48 -9.29
C LEU A 33 -1.13 8.63 -9.34
N GLU A 34 -1.60 9.88 -9.45
CA GLU A 34 -0.74 11.06 -9.61
C GLU A 34 -0.78 11.94 -8.36
N PHE A 35 0.37 12.11 -7.73
CA PHE A 35 0.47 12.82 -6.46
C PHE A 35 1.62 13.84 -6.47
N THR A 36 1.45 14.92 -5.70
CA THR A 36 2.47 15.94 -5.48
C THR A 36 2.77 16.01 -4.00
N ALA A 37 4.04 15.98 -3.61
CA ALA A 37 4.47 16.07 -2.24
C ALA A 37 4.01 17.37 -1.57
N ALA A 38 3.60 17.29 -0.30
CA ALA A 38 3.34 18.48 0.51
C ALA A 38 4.65 19.17 0.89
N ASP A 39 4.58 20.50 1.02
CA ASP A 39 5.75 21.29 1.42
C ASP A 39 6.15 21.03 2.89
N GLU A 40 5.19 20.58 3.72
CA GLU A 40 5.36 20.29 5.15
C GLU A 40 6.08 18.98 5.45
N ASN A 41 6.36 18.16 4.44
CA ASN A 41 6.99 16.85 4.65
C ASN A 41 8.41 16.94 5.28
N PRO A 42 8.77 16.03 6.19
CA PRO A 42 7.95 14.93 6.71
C PRO A 42 6.92 15.42 7.76
N VAL A 43 5.71 14.83 7.73
CA VAL A 43 4.64 15.20 8.66
C VAL A 43 4.68 14.43 9.99
N PHE A 44 5.46 13.35 10.07
CA PHE A 44 5.68 12.59 11.30
C PHE A 44 7.01 11.83 11.22
N THR A 45 7.74 11.80 12.36
CA THR A 45 9.04 11.12 12.49
C THR A 45 9.14 10.42 13.83
N GLY A 46 10.13 9.58 14.05
CA GLY A 46 10.53 9.16 15.38
C GLY A 46 10.87 10.37 16.26
N THR A 47 10.93 10.20 17.57
CA THR A 47 11.22 11.29 18.51
C THR A 47 12.67 11.77 18.41
N GLY A 48 13.59 10.94 17.90
CA GLY A 48 15.03 11.19 17.90
C GLY A 48 15.68 11.21 19.30
N SER A 49 14.87 10.94 20.35
CA SER A 49 15.26 10.95 21.75
C SER A 49 15.36 9.52 22.29
N ASP A 50 15.88 9.35 23.50
CA ASP A 50 15.93 8.06 24.18
C ASP A 50 14.53 7.66 24.71
N THR A 51 13.64 7.39 23.78
CA THR A 51 12.27 6.90 23.99
C THR A 51 12.06 5.59 23.24
N TRP A 52 10.98 4.89 23.53
CA TRP A 52 10.63 3.64 22.87
C TRP A 52 10.43 3.83 21.35
N ASP A 53 10.01 5.01 20.89
CA ASP A 53 9.83 5.39 19.50
C ASP A 53 10.88 6.41 19.02
N GLN A 54 12.14 6.21 19.45
CA GLN A 54 13.28 6.99 18.96
C GLN A 54 13.31 7.06 17.45
N LYS A 55 13.02 5.94 16.80
CA LYS A 55 12.77 5.79 15.36
C LYS A 55 11.39 5.18 15.12
N ILE A 56 10.88 5.37 13.93
CA ILE A 56 9.71 4.65 13.42
C ILE A 56 10.14 3.75 12.26
N ARG A 57 9.43 2.64 12.13
CA ARG A 57 9.65 1.66 11.09
C ARG A 57 8.74 1.95 9.90
N GLU A 58 9.07 1.36 8.75
CA GLU A 58 8.19 1.34 7.58
C GLU A 58 6.83 0.73 7.91
N ARG A 59 5.86 1.03 7.05
CA ARG A 59 4.55 0.41 6.98
C ARG A 59 3.72 0.44 8.26
N GLY A 60 3.54 1.63 8.82
CA GLY A 60 2.38 1.91 9.67
C GLY A 60 1.09 1.93 8.85
N TYR A 61 -0.02 2.29 9.46
CA TYR A 61 -1.31 2.40 8.78
C TYR A 61 -2.05 3.67 9.17
N ILE A 62 -2.77 4.26 8.21
CA ILE A 62 -3.61 5.44 8.45
C ILE A 62 -5.03 5.15 8.00
N LEU A 63 -5.97 5.37 8.92
CA LEU A 63 -7.41 5.29 8.67
C LEU A 63 -8.05 6.64 8.99
N ARG A 64 -8.97 7.10 8.16
CA ARG A 64 -9.80 8.29 8.44
C ARG A 64 -11.21 7.86 8.78
N GLU A 65 -11.67 8.25 9.97
CA GLU A 65 -13.01 7.97 10.48
C GLU A 65 -13.55 9.23 11.19
N ASP A 66 -14.80 9.59 10.97
CA ASP A 66 -15.48 10.74 11.59
C ASP A 66 -14.68 12.06 11.53
N SER A 67 -14.04 12.31 10.37
CA SER A 67 -13.19 13.48 10.12
C SER A 67 -11.89 13.54 10.94
N LEU A 68 -11.53 12.46 11.64
CA LEU A 68 -10.27 12.31 12.35
C LEU A 68 -9.39 11.28 11.65
N TYR A 69 -8.11 11.57 11.53
CA TYR A 69 -7.11 10.63 11.06
C TYR A 69 -6.54 9.88 12.27
N HIS A 70 -6.47 8.56 12.12
CA HIS A 70 -5.90 7.63 13.07
C HIS A 70 -4.68 6.99 12.43
N MET A 71 -3.55 7.04 13.10
CA MET A 71 -2.32 6.43 12.62
C MET A 71 -1.80 5.43 13.66
N TRP A 72 -1.54 4.23 13.23
CA TRP A 72 -0.76 3.23 13.96
C TRP A 72 0.61 3.16 13.32
N TYR A 73 1.63 3.10 14.15
CA TYR A 73 3.02 3.08 13.71
C TYR A 73 3.87 2.17 14.60
N THR A 74 4.89 1.61 14.04
CA THR A 74 5.89 0.85 14.78
C THR A 74 6.98 1.78 15.25
N GLY A 75 7.24 1.80 16.55
CA GLY A 75 8.33 2.53 17.16
C GLY A 75 9.40 1.58 17.70
N TYR A 76 10.66 2.00 17.64
CA TYR A 76 11.79 1.23 18.14
C TYR A 76 12.98 2.11 18.54
N ARG A 77 13.91 1.52 19.31
CA ARG A 77 15.22 2.11 19.61
C ARG A 77 16.27 1.56 18.67
N GLU A 78 17.25 2.37 18.34
CA GLU A 78 18.37 1.94 17.50
C GLU A 78 19.41 1.18 18.36
N GLU A 79 19.08 -0.02 18.77
CA GLU A 79 19.95 -0.93 19.54
C GLU A 79 19.74 -2.39 19.11
N PRO A 80 20.74 -3.28 19.27
CA PRO A 80 20.68 -4.65 18.74
C PRO A 80 19.56 -5.53 19.32
N SER A 81 18.95 -5.14 20.44
CA SER A 81 17.87 -5.87 21.10
C SER A 81 16.53 -5.12 21.04
N ALA A 82 16.42 -4.13 20.14
CA ALA A 82 15.21 -3.32 20.04
C ALA A 82 13.99 -4.19 19.72
N GLU A 83 12.96 -4.02 20.53
CA GLU A 83 11.65 -4.59 20.29
C GLU A 83 10.80 -3.58 19.48
N MET A 84 9.93 -4.11 18.64
CA MET A 84 9.01 -3.32 17.81
C MET A 84 7.69 -3.17 18.54
N HIS A 85 7.39 -1.95 18.99
CA HIS A 85 6.18 -1.65 19.76
C HIS A 85 5.19 -0.85 18.95
N LEU A 86 3.91 -1.05 19.20
CA LEU A 86 2.83 -0.35 18.53
C LEU A 86 2.54 1.00 19.18
N GLY A 87 2.62 2.05 18.38
CA GLY A 87 2.21 3.40 18.74
C GLY A 87 0.92 3.85 18.04
N TYR A 88 0.32 4.89 18.60
CA TYR A 88 -0.89 5.49 18.07
C TYR A 88 -0.78 7.01 18.07
N ALA A 89 -1.23 7.64 16.98
CA ALA A 89 -1.33 9.09 16.86
C ALA A 89 -2.60 9.48 16.11
N THR A 90 -3.06 10.71 16.34
CA THR A 90 -4.25 11.28 15.67
C THR A 90 -3.94 12.62 15.04
N SER A 91 -4.72 12.97 14.01
CA SER A 91 -4.67 14.30 13.38
C SER A 91 -6.04 14.72 12.90
N THR A 92 -6.35 16.00 13.00
CA THR A 92 -7.59 16.59 12.45
C THR A 92 -7.44 17.01 10.99
N ASP A 93 -6.21 17.18 10.50
CA ASP A 93 -5.92 17.69 9.16
C ASP A 93 -5.05 16.73 8.32
N GLY A 94 -4.53 15.65 8.94
CA GLY A 94 -3.65 14.69 8.30
C GLY A 94 -2.22 15.19 8.08
N LEU A 95 -1.87 16.37 8.62
CA LEU A 95 -0.54 17.01 8.53
C LEU A 95 0.10 17.12 9.90
N HIS A 96 -0.66 17.57 10.90
CA HIS A 96 -0.19 17.77 12.27
C HIS A 96 -0.66 16.62 13.16
N TRP A 97 0.26 15.78 13.61
CA TRP A 97 -0.04 14.58 14.35
C TRP A 97 0.24 14.73 15.84
N LYS A 98 -0.69 14.27 16.65
CA LYS A 98 -0.55 14.19 18.11
C LYS A 98 -0.40 12.73 18.52
N ARG A 99 0.76 12.39 19.11
CA ARG A 99 0.96 11.09 19.75
C ARG A 99 0.01 10.89 20.91
N TYR A 100 -0.50 9.69 21.04
CA TYR A 100 -1.32 9.32 22.22
C TYR A 100 -0.42 9.28 23.47
N GLU A 101 -0.92 9.84 24.58
CA GLU A 101 -0.13 9.98 25.81
C GLU A 101 0.15 8.61 26.49
N GLY A 102 -0.70 7.60 26.23
CA GLY A 102 -0.55 6.24 26.74
C GLY A 102 0.29 5.31 25.83
N ASN A 103 1.05 5.85 24.89
CA ASN A 103 1.94 5.03 24.05
C ASN A 103 3.12 4.45 24.85
N PRO A 104 3.64 3.24 24.46
CA PRO A 104 3.11 2.37 23.41
C PRO A 104 1.77 1.75 23.81
N ILE A 105 0.86 1.57 22.83
CA ILE A 105 -0.45 0.97 23.06
C ILE A 105 -0.44 -0.56 23.02
N PHE A 106 0.64 -1.17 22.58
CA PHE A 106 0.90 -2.60 22.65
C PHE A 106 2.44 -2.83 22.72
N ASP A 107 2.89 -3.44 23.78
CA ASP A 107 4.30 -3.70 24.11
C ASP A 107 4.57 -5.14 24.55
N SER A 108 3.54 -6.00 24.50
CA SER A 108 3.62 -7.41 24.90
C SER A 108 4.00 -8.35 23.76
N GLY A 109 4.27 -7.82 22.58
CA GLY A 109 4.64 -8.57 21.39
C GLY A 109 5.21 -7.68 20.29
N TRP A 110 5.76 -8.30 19.27
CA TRP A 110 6.31 -7.65 18.08
C TRP A 110 5.18 -7.30 17.12
N VAL A 111 5.07 -6.03 16.70
CA VAL A 111 4.07 -5.54 15.75
C VAL A 111 4.72 -4.59 14.76
N GLU A 112 4.81 -5.00 13.52
CA GLU A 112 5.26 -4.17 12.42
C GLU A 112 4.48 -4.48 11.13
N ASP A 113 4.70 -3.73 10.09
CA ASP A 113 4.14 -3.94 8.75
C ASP A 113 2.63 -4.17 8.75
N MET A 114 1.94 -3.31 9.49
CA MET A 114 0.52 -3.49 9.81
C MET A 114 -0.43 -2.93 8.77
N MET A 115 -1.61 -3.52 8.71
CA MET A 115 -2.80 -3.02 8.03
C MET A 115 -3.98 -3.05 8.99
N VAL A 116 -4.80 -2.00 9.03
CA VAL A 116 -5.97 -1.92 9.90
C VAL A 116 -7.23 -1.72 9.09
N LEU A 117 -8.26 -2.49 9.39
CA LEU A 117 -9.59 -2.28 8.86
C LEU A 117 -10.65 -2.38 9.98
N LYS A 118 -11.79 -1.72 9.76
CA LYS A 118 -12.97 -1.86 10.61
C LYS A 118 -14.02 -2.72 9.92
N HIS A 119 -14.54 -3.68 10.63
CA HIS A 119 -15.72 -4.43 10.23
C HIS A 119 -16.67 -4.57 11.41
N ASP A 120 -17.92 -4.16 11.21
CA ASP A 120 -18.88 -3.95 12.29
C ASP A 120 -18.29 -3.03 13.38
N ASP A 121 -18.36 -3.43 14.65
CA ASP A 121 -17.83 -2.66 15.78
C ASP A 121 -16.40 -3.05 16.18
N THR A 122 -15.71 -3.81 15.33
CA THR A 122 -14.37 -4.34 15.61
C THR A 122 -13.34 -3.81 14.61
N TYR A 123 -12.21 -3.38 15.13
CA TYR A 123 -11.00 -3.10 14.36
C TYR A 123 -10.14 -4.35 14.32
N TYR A 124 -9.72 -4.72 13.14
CA TYR A 124 -8.81 -5.84 12.88
C TYR A 124 -7.48 -5.26 12.40
N MET A 125 -6.42 -5.62 13.07
CA MET A 125 -5.06 -5.33 12.64
C MET A 125 -4.42 -6.64 12.20
N PHE A 126 -3.93 -6.65 10.97
CA PHE A 126 -3.08 -7.71 10.45
C PHE A 126 -1.68 -7.14 10.41
N ALA A 127 -0.75 -7.77 11.06
CA ALA A 127 0.59 -7.25 11.22
C ALA A 127 1.63 -8.35 11.04
N GLU A 128 2.84 -7.96 10.79
CA GLU A 128 3.99 -8.83 10.85
C GLU A 128 4.50 -8.89 12.27
N GLY A 129 4.72 -10.10 12.72
CA GLY A 129 5.31 -10.39 14.01
C GLY A 129 6.79 -10.75 13.87
N LYS A 130 7.36 -11.21 14.96
CA LYS A 130 8.72 -11.71 14.97
C LYS A 130 8.90 -12.86 13.96
N ASP A 131 10.09 -12.92 13.36
CA ASP A 131 10.46 -13.92 12.35
C ASP A 131 9.60 -13.85 11.05
N ASP A 132 9.08 -12.67 10.74
CA ASP A 132 8.27 -12.35 9.54
C ASP A 132 7.03 -13.25 9.45
N ILE A 133 6.34 -13.45 10.57
CA ILE A 133 5.12 -14.28 10.66
C ILE A 133 3.91 -13.39 10.88
N ALA A 134 3.00 -13.39 9.91
CA ALA A 134 1.76 -12.62 10.01
C ALA A 134 0.85 -13.11 11.15
N HIS A 135 0.35 -12.16 11.92
CA HIS A 135 -0.57 -12.38 13.02
C HIS A 135 -1.72 -11.37 13.01
N MET A 136 -2.71 -11.58 13.84
CA MET A 136 -3.89 -10.73 13.92
C MET A 136 -4.12 -10.23 15.34
N LEU A 137 -4.49 -8.95 15.46
CA LEU A 137 -4.96 -8.34 16.70
C LEU A 137 -6.35 -7.75 16.46
N THR A 138 -7.15 -7.65 17.51
CA THR A 138 -8.48 -7.03 17.47
C THR A 138 -8.64 -5.97 18.55
N SER A 139 -9.45 -4.94 18.25
CA SER A 139 -9.78 -3.86 19.18
C SER A 139 -11.20 -3.36 18.94
N THR A 140 -11.86 -2.83 19.97
CA THR A 140 -13.14 -2.11 19.83
C THR A 140 -13.00 -0.59 19.95
N ASP A 141 -11.80 -0.10 20.31
CA ASP A 141 -11.56 1.32 20.58
C ASP A 141 -10.30 1.90 19.91
N LYS A 142 -9.60 1.11 19.08
CA LYS A 142 -8.35 1.50 18.37
C LYS A 142 -7.08 1.56 19.23
N ILE A 143 -7.22 1.45 20.55
CA ILE A 143 -6.13 1.65 21.53
C ILE A 143 -5.81 0.36 22.27
N HIS A 144 -6.84 -0.34 22.76
CA HIS A 144 -6.66 -1.61 23.48
C HIS A 144 -6.77 -2.78 22.50
N TRP A 145 -5.63 -3.39 22.19
CA TRP A 145 -5.52 -4.48 21.25
C TRP A 145 -5.37 -5.81 21.96
N THR A 146 -6.01 -6.84 21.42
CA THR A 146 -5.93 -8.22 21.90
C THR A 146 -5.35 -9.09 20.80
N GLU A 147 -4.23 -9.73 21.10
CA GLU A 147 -3.56 -10.69 20.22
C GLU A 147 -4.45 -11.91 19.98
N GLN A 148 -4.61 -12.29 18.71
CA GLN A 148 -5.38 -13.46 18.26
C GLN A 148 -4.47 -14.60 17.80
N GLY A 149 -3.18 -14.34 17.63
CA GLY A 149 -2.17 -15.31 17.19
C GLY A 149 -1.84 -15.25 15.71
N SER A 150 -0.89 -16.09 15.32
CA SER A 150 -0.43 -16.19 13.93
C SER A 150 -1.52 -16.74 13.02
N LEU A 151 -1.49 -16.30 11.76
CA LEU A 151 -2.47 -16.72 10.76
C LEU A 151 -2.24 -18.18 10.34
N ASP A 152 -3.26 -19.04 10.37
CA ASP A 152 -3.23 -20.40 9.85
C ASP A 152 -3.48 -20.37 8.33
N ILE A 153 -2.40 -20.19 7.56
CA ILE A 153 -2.45 -20.14 6.10
C ILE A 153 -2.14 -21.54 5.53
N ARG A 154 -2.94 -21.97 4.58
CA ARG A 154 -2.83 -23.29 3.96
C ARG A 154 -2.79 -23.22 2.45
N GLN A 155 -2.13 -24.20 1.86
CA GLN A 155 -2.15 -24.44 0.41
C GLN A 155 -3.56 -24.77 -0.10
N VAL A 156 -3.74 -24.73 -1.41
CA VAL A 156 -5.04 -25.07 -2.08
C VAL A 156 -5.58 -26.44 -1.65
N ASN A 157 -4.70 -27.39 -1.42
CA ASN A 157 -5.08 -28.76 -0.99
C ASN A 157 -5.37 -28.87 0.51
N GLY A 158 -5.30 -27.76 1.28
CA GLY A 158 -5.55 -27.70 2.72
C GLY A 158 -4.35 -28.08 3.61
N SER A 159 -3.20 -28.44 3.04
CA SER A 159 -1.99 -28.66 3.83
C SER A 159 -1.41 -27.33 4.34
N PRO A 160 -0.70 -27.32 5.49
CA PRO A 160 0.01 -26.13 5.95
C PRO A 160 0.99 -25.60 4.90
N LEU A 161 1.28 -24.29 4.95
CA LEU A 161 2.39 -23.73 4.17
C LEU A 161 3.69 -24.46 4.52
N SER A 162 4.63 -24.47 3.56
CA SER A 162 6.01 -24.86 3.85
C SER A 162 6.63 -23.92 4.89
N GLU A 163 7.61 -24.41 5.62
CA GLU A 163 8.38 -23.58 6.55
C GLU A 163 8.94 -22.31 5.88
N GLY A 164 9.09 -21.25 6.66
CA GLY A 164 9.62 -19.97 6.25
C GLY A 164 8.64 -18.84 6.51
N PRO A 165 9.05 -17.59 6.24
CA PRO A 165 8.27 -16.40 6.51
C PRO A 165 6.98 -16.35 5.67
N TYR A 166 6.00 -15.65 6.20
CA TYR A 166 4.80 -15.16 5.51
C TYR A 166 4.36 -13.88 6.20
N GLY A 167 4.84 -12.78 5.70
CA GLY A 167 4.75 -11.46 6.33
C GLY A 167 3.92 -10.48 5.54
N THR A 168 4.04 -9.24 5.93
CA THR A 168 3.50 -8.06 5.25
C THR A 168 2.02 -8.23 4.85
N PRO A 169 1.13 -8.59 5.80
CA PRO A 169 -0.25 -8.94 5.49
C PRO A 169 -1.05 -7.72 5.05
N THR A 170 -1.81 -7.87 3.97
CA THR A 170 -2.79 -6.89 3.48
C THR A 170 -4.11 -7.58 3.24
N VAL A 171 -5.21 -7.03 3.75
CA VAL A 171 -6.51 -7.69 3.71
C VAL A 171 -7.55 -6.83 3.00
N TRP A 172 -8.38 -7.47 2.18
CA TRP A 172 -9.58 -6.91 1.58
C TRP A 172 -10.80 -7.75 1.96
N LEU A 173 -11.83 -7.10 2.48
CA LEU A 173 -13.09 -7.75 2.81
C LEU A 173 -14.16 -7.38 1.78
N GLU A 174 -14.72 -8.39 1.13
CA GLU A 174 -15.81 -8.18 0.19
C GLU A 174 -16.79 -9.38 0.20
N ASN A 175 -18.09 -9.09 0.21
CA ASN A 175 -19.16 -10.11 0.19
C ASN A 175 -19.02 -11.17 1.29
N GLY A 176 -18.51 -10.78 2.46
CA GLY A 176 -18.30 -11.70 3.61
C GLY A 176 -17.09 -12.62 3.47
N ILE A 177 -16.29 -12.45 2.44
CA ILE A 177 -15.04 -13.18 2.23
C ILE A 177 -13.86 -12.25 2.49
N TRP A 178 -12.96 -12.69 3.35
CA TRP A 178 -11.70 -12.04 3.66
C TRP A 178 -10.64 -12.54 2.65
N HIS A 179 -9.97 -11.61 1.99
CA HIS A 179 -8.90 -11.87 1.04
C HIS A 179 -7.61 -11.38 1.66
N LEU A 180 -6.71 -12.28 1.99
CA LEU A 180 -5.39 -11.99 2.57
C LEU A 180 -4.35 -12.05 1.47
N PHE A 181 -3.63 -10.97 1.29
CA PHE A 181 -2.43 -10.90 0.49
C PHE A 181 -1.24 -10.90 1.44
N TYR A 182 -0.31 -11.81 1.23
CA TYR A 182 0.88 -11.97 2.05
C TYR A 182 2.10 -12.24 1.16
N GLU A 183 3.24 -11.86 1.63
CA GLU A 183 4.49 -12.08 0.92
C GLU A 183 5.27 -13.27 1.53
N ARG A 184 6.31 -13.72 0.84
CA ARG A 184 7.26 -14.71 1.33
C ARG A 184 8.68 -14.29 0.96
N GLY A 185 9.37 -13.62 1.88
CA GLY A 185 10.69 -13.08 1.68
C GLY A 185 10.74 -12.05 0.54
N ASP A 186 9.68 -11.24 0.40
CA ASP A 186 9.47 -10.22 -0.64
C ASP A 186 9.55 -10.74 -2.10
N LEU A 187 9.57 -12.06 -2.29
CA LEU A 187 9.73 -12.70 -3.61
C LEU A 187 8.42 -12.91 -4.36
N GLY A 188 7.34 -12.39 -3.86
CA GLY A 188 6.02 -12.46 -4.49
C GLY A 188 4.89 -12.24 -3.50
N ILE A 189 3.69 -12.05 -4.04
CA ILE A 189 2.45 -11.87 -3.30
C ILE A 189 1.54 -13.05 -3.56
N TRP A 190 1.11 -13.74 -2.50
CA TRP A 190 0.12 -14.82 -2.54
C TRP A 190 -1.23 -14.31 -2.08
N LEU A 191 -2.28 -14.99 -2.51
CA LEU A 191 -3.66 -14.71 -2.10
C LEU A 191 -4.26 -15.93 -1.40
N ALA A 192 -4.65 -15.76 -0.14
CA ALA A 192 -5.48 -16.71 0.59
C ALA A 192 -6.83 -16.08 0.93
N THR A 193 -7.84 -16.90 1.17
CA THR A 193 -9.19 -16.46 1.57
C THR A 193 -9.66 -17.15 2.82
N SER A 194 -10.48 -16.45 3.62
CA SER A 194 -11.15 -16.99 4.79
C SER A 194 -12.58 -16.46 4.87
N SER A 195 -13.48 -17.24 5.44
CA SER A 195 -14.83 -16.81 5.81
C SER A 195 -15.03 -16.62 7.31
N ASP A 196 -14.05 -17.01 8.13
CA ASP A 196 -14.17 -17.05 9.58
C ASP A 196 -12.94 -16.50 10.34
N LEU A 197 -11.93 -16.04 9.60
CA LEU A 197 -10.65 -15.53 10.11
C LEU A 197 -9.77 -16.58 10.82
N LYS A 198 -10.17 -17.84 10.85
CA LYS A 198 -9.45 -18.91 11.55
C LYS A 198 -8.51 -19.67 10.64
N VAL A 199 -9.01 -20.04 9.46
CA VAL A 199 -8.23 -20.75 8.45
C VAL A 199 -8.27 -19.96 7.16
N TRP A 200 -7.09 -19.73 6.60
CA TRP A 200 -6.88 -19.05 5.34
C TRP A 200 -6.41 -20.06 4.30
N THR A 201 -7.10 -20.20 3.19
CA THR A 201 -6.73 -21.16 2.14
C THR A 201 -6.33 -20.41 0.88
N ASN A 202 -5.16 -20.74 0.34
CA ASN A 202 -4.67 -20.17 -0.90
C ASN A 202 -5.68 -20.35 -2.04
N LYS A 203 -5.85 -19.31 -2.84
CA LYS A 203 -6.65 -19.39 -4.08
C LYS A 203 -5.87 -20.10 -5.18
N GLN A 204 -4.56 -20.00 -5.15
CA GLN A 204 -3.59 -20.71 -5.97
C GLN A 204 -2.28 -20.78 -5.19
N ASP A 205 -1.46 -21.81 -5.46
CA ASP A 205 -0.18 -21.97 -4.77
C ASP A 205 0.97 -21.16 -5.44
N ASP A 206 0.71 -20.62 -6.64
CA ASP A 206 1.58 -19.65 -7.28
C ASP A 206 1.24 -18.22 -6.83
N PRO A 207 2.21 -17.30 -6.80
CA PRO A 207 1.95 -15.91 -6.44
C PRO A 207 1.05 -15.20 -7.46
N VAL A 208 0.20 -14.27 -6.99
CA VAL A 208 -0.66 -13.42 -7.82
C VAL A 208 0.09 -12.19 -8.37
N LEU A 209 1.21 -11.81 -7.76
CA LEU A 209 2.15 -10.81 -8.26
C LEU A 209 3.57 -11.26 -7.95
N GLN A 210 4.50 -11.06 -8.91
CA GLN A 210 5.92 -11.39 -8.76
C GLN A 210 6.78 -10.15 -8.97
N PRO A 211 8.02 -10.12 -8.40
CA PRO A 211 9.04 -9.15 -8.76
C PRO A 211 9.35 -9.17 -10.26
N GLY A 212 9.86 -8.05 -10.79
CA GLY A 212 10.19 -7.92 -12.20
C GLY A 212 8.99 -8.02 -13.15
N PRO A 213 9.21 -8.03 -14.46
CA PRO A 213 10.52 -7.91 -15.14
C PRO A 213 11.12 -6.50 -15.10
N GLU A 214 10.38 -5.51 -14.62
CA GLU A 214 10.82 -4.13 -14.57
C GLU A 214 11.95 -3.94 -13.54
N THR A 215 12.76 -2.90 -13.74
CA THR A 215 13.93 -2.67 -12.87
C THR A 215 13.51 -2.29 -11.46
N TYR A 216 12.49 -1.43 -11.32
CA TYR A 216 12.08 -0.82 -10.05
C TYR A 216 11.57 -1.82 -8.99
N ASP A 217 11.18 -3.03 -9.38
CA ASP A 217 10.66 -4.05 -8.48
C ASP A 217 11.34 -5.40 -8.65
N ARG A 218 12.61 -5.38 -9.08
CA ARG A 218 13.35 -6.58 -9.43
C ARG A 218 13.59 -7.54 -8.25
N TYR A 219 13.77 -7.01 -7.05
CA TYR A 219 14.24 -7.79 -5.90
C TYR A 219 13.27 -7.88 -4.74
N GLY A 220 12.16 -7.14 -4.77
CA GLY A 220 11.17 -7.23 -3.72
C GLY A 220 9.86 -6.56 -4.06
N VAL A 221 8.75 -7.16 -3.60
CA VAL A 221 7.39 -6.63 -3.71
C VAL A 221 6.56 -7.06 -2.50
N ALA A 222 5.84 -6.13 -1.88
CA ALA A 222 4.84 -6.44 -0.87
C ALA A 222 3.68 -5.44 -0.90
N PHE A 223 2.43 -5.94 -0.81
CA PHE A 223 1.25 -5.08 -0.80
C PHE A 223 1.12 -4.34 0.54
N ASN A 224 0.68 -3.09 0.50
CA ASN A 224 0.42 -2.25 1.66
C ASN A 224 -1.07 -1.98 1.86
N GLN A 225 -1.79 -1.80 0.78
CA GLN A 225 -3.23 -1.50 0.82
C GLN A 225 -3.90 -1.88 -0.48
N ILE A 226 -5.17 -2.30 -0.40
CA ILE A 226 -6.06 -2.42 -1.56
C ILE A 226 -7.18 -1.41 -1.43
N VAL A 227 -7.46 -0.72 -2.53
CA VAL A 227 -8.56 0.24 -2.66
C VAL A 227 -9.41 -0.14 -3.86
N LYS A 228 -10.72 -0.10 -3.72
CA LYS A 228 -11.65 -0.23 -4.85
C LYS A 228 -12.10 1.15 -5.32
N HIS A 229 -11.78 1.50 -6.56
CA HIS A 229 -12.14 2.78 -7.15
C HIS A 229 -12.71 2.57 -8.55
N LYS A 230 -13.89 3.15 -8.84
CA LYS A 230 -14.61 3.01 -10.14
C LYS A 230 -14.74 1.56 -10.63
N GLY A 231 -14.96 0.64 -9.69
CA GLY A 231 -15.19 -0.78 -9.98
C GLY A 231 -13.93 -1.63 -10.14
N ARG A 232 -12.74 -1.04 -10.06
CA ARG A 232 -11.44 -1.72 -10.13
C ARG A 232 -10.73 -1.73 -8.79
N TYR A 233 -9.87 -2.72 -8.58
CA TYR A 233 -8.99 -2.82 -7.41
C TYR A 233 -7.62 -2.24 -7.74
N TYR A 234 -7.10 -1.43 -6.85
CA TYR A 234 -5.78 -0.82 -6.88
C TYR A 234 -5.01 -1.32 -5.66
N ALA A 235 -3.97 -2.10 -5.88
CA ALA A 235 -3.06 -2.50 -4.82
C ALA A 235 -1.87 -1.54 -4.81
N TYR A 236 -1.74 -0.81 -3.71
CA TYR A 236 -0.56 0.00 -3.42
C TYR A 236 0.48 -0.91 -2.80
N TYR A 237 1.70 -0.90 -3.31
CA TYR A 237 2.75 -1.79 -2.86
C TYR A 237 4.11 -1.11 -2.83
N HIS A 238 4.96 -1.58 -1.95
CA HIS A 238 6.36 -1.19 -1.98
C HIS A 238 7.18 -2.17 -2.80
N ALA A 239 8.24 -1.67 -3.40
CA ALA A 239 9.11 -2.46 -4.26
C ALA A 239 10.55 -1.95 -4.19
N THR A 240 11.51 -2.83 -4.51
CA THR A 240 12.91 -2.45 -4.58
C THR A 240 13.60 -2.97 -5.83
N GLU A 241 14.50 -2.14 -6.36
CA GLU A 241 15.42 -2.50 -7.46
C GLU A 241 16.78 -3.00 -6.96
N PHE A 242 17.01 -3.01 -5.66
CA PHE A 242 18.29 -3.33 -5.03
C PHE A 242 18.24 -4.68 -4.31
N GLU A 243 19.24 -5.53 -4.56
CA GLU A 243 19.35 -6.86 -3.97
C GLU A 243 19.56 -6.84 -2.44
N ASP A 244 20.16 -5.77 -1.93
CA ASP A 244 20.41 -5.54 -0.50
C ASP A 244 19.30 -4.69 0.18
N TRP A 245 18.23 -4.38 -0.54
CA TRP A 245 17.00 -3.69 -0.07
C TRP A 245 17.24 -2.32 0.58
N HIS A 246 18.32 -1.62 0.20
CA HIS A 246 18.68 -0.34 0.82
C HIS A 246 17.77 0.84 0.42
N GLU A 247 16.95 0.70 -0.61
CA GLU A 247 16.01 1.73 -1.05
C GLU A 247 14.72 1.10 -1.58
N TRP A 248 13.60 1.69 -1.18
CA TRP A 248 12.27 1.25 -1.54
C TRP A 248 11.46 2.32 -2.26
N THR A 249 10.53 1.90 -3.08
CA THR A 249 9.64 2.77 -3.88
C THR A 249 8.18 2.42 -3.63
N SER A 250 7.27 3.36 -3.96
CA SER A 250 5.83 3.12 -3.99
C SER A 250 5.35 2.84 -5.40
N CYS A 251 4.58 1.80 -5.55
CA CYS A 251 4.05 1.31 -6.81
C CYS A 251 2.55 0.99 -6.72
N VAL A 252 1.91 0.79 -7.87
CA VAL A 252 0.50 0.37 -7.97
C VAL A 252 0.36 -0.78 -8.95
N ALA A 253 -0.47 -1.77 -8.58
CA ALA A 253 -0.98 -2.79 -9.49
C ALA A 253 -2.51 -2.72 -9.52
N ILE A 254 -3.12 -3.09 -10.65
CA ILE A 254 -4.55 -2.94 -10.91
C ILE A 254 -5.13 -4.29 -11.28
N SER A 255 -6.31 -4.60 -10.73
CA SER A 255 -7.03 -5.85 -10.99
C SER A 255 -8.53 -5.60 -11.12
N ASP A 256 -9.21 -6.46 -11.86
CA ASP A 256 -10.66 -6.52 -11.93
C ASP A 256 -11.25 -7.64 -11.04
N ASP A 257 -10.41 -8.56 -10.51
CA ASP A 257 -10.86 -9.78 -9.83
C ASP A 257 -10.05 -10.20 -8.58
N LEU A 258 -9.07 -9.38 -8.15
CA LEU A 258 -8.16 -9.64 -7.02
C LEU A 258 -7.14 -10.78 -7.27
N ILE A 259 -7.16 -11.45 -8.42
CA ILE A 259 -6.27 -12.56 -8.77
C ILE A 259 -5.28 -12.16 -9.84
N HIS A 260 -5.78 -11.52 -10.91
CA HIS A 260 -4.97 -11.11 -12.05
C HIS A 260 -4.60 -9.64 -11.91
N TRP A 261 -3.34 -9.38 -11.58
CA TRP A 261 -2.82 -8.04 -11.35
C TRP A 261 -1.94 -7.57 -12.52
N LYS A 262 -2.21 -6.36 -13.00
CA LYS A 262 -1.36 -5.66 -13.96
C LYS A 262 -0.66 -4.51 -13.26
N LYS A 263 0.66 -4.49 -13.27
CA LYS A 263 1.47 -3.36 -12.78
C LYS A 263 1.19 -2.12 -13.61
N TYR A 264 1.04 -0.98 -12.93
CA TYR A 264 0.81 0.30 -13.59
C TYR A 264 2.05 0.71 -14.40
N GLU A 265 1.86 1.12 -15.64
CA GLU A 265 2.93 1.47 -16.56
C GLU A 265 3.75 2.70 -16.11
N GLY A 266 3.14 3.58 -15.29
CA GLY A 266 3.78 4.75 -14.70
C GLY A 266 4.52 4.48 -13.38
N ASN A 267 4.68 3.22 -12.96
CA ASN A 267 5.44 2.89 -11.76
C ASN A 267 6.93 3.22 -11.91
N PRO A 268 7.61 3.52 -10.78
CA PRO A 268 7.05 3.76 -9.46
C PRO A 268 6.39 5.13 -9.36
N ILE A 269 5.30 5.21 -8.57
CA ILE A 269 4.58 6.47 -8.32
C ILE A 269 5.28 7.38 -7.32
N GLN A 270 6.14 6.82 -6.45
CA GLN A 270 7.06 7.55 -5.56
C GLN A 270 8.40 6.81 -5.48
N ARG A 271 9.49 7.57 -5.28
CA ARG A 271 10.89 7.08 -5.20
C ARG A 271 11.55 7.60 -3.91
N GLU A 272 12.86 7.36 -3.75
CA GLU A 272 13.69 7.92 -2.68
C GLU A 272 13.19 7.54 -1.29
N ASN A 273 13.01 6.24 -1.04
CA ASN A 273 12.45 5.70 0.20
C ASN A 273 11.05 6.25 0.56
N LYS A 274 10.32 6.78 -0.42
CA LYS A 274 8.89 7.09 -0.27
C LYS A 274 8.09 5.83 -0.57
N SER A 275 8.21 4.85 0.33
CA SER A 275 7.60 3.52 0.22
C SER A 275 6.43 3.35 1.18
N SER A 276 5.89 2.13 1.24
CA SER A 276 4.77 1.77 2.10
C SER A 276 3.56 2.69 1.93
N PRO A 277 3.03 2.77 0.70
CA PRO A 277 2.00 3.73 0.33
C PRO A 277 0.63 3.37 0.93
N ILE A 278 -0.01 4.35 1.56
CA ILE A 278 -1.37 4.28 2.08
C ILE A 278 -2.20 5.40 1.48
N LEU A 279 -3.25 5.06 0.76
CA LEU A 279 -4.19 6.01 0.18
C LEU A 279 -5.35 6.29 1.15
N VAL A 280 -5.61 7.55 1.42
CA VAL A 280 -6.71 8.00 2.29
C VAL A 280 -7.55 9.03 1.55
N HIS A 281 -8.88 8.84 1.50
CA HIS A 281 -9.80 9.86 1.01
C HIS A 281 -10.20 10.80 2.16
N ASP A 282 -9.96 12.10 2.01
CA ASP A 282 -10.18 13.08 3.08
C ASP A 282 -11.61 13.69 3.11
N GLY A 283 -12.46 13.20 2.22
CA GLY A 283 -13.81 13.71 1.97
C GLY A 283 -13.90 14.56 0.70
N GLU A 284 -12.79 15.12 0.24
CA GLU A 284 -12.70 15.95 -0.96
C GLU A 284 -11.78 15.35 -2.01
N GLN A 285 -10.61 14.86 -1.61
CA GLN A 285 -9.58 14.31 -2.50
C GLN A 285 -8.87 13.12 -1.87
N TYR A 286 -8.08 12.43 -2.67
CA TYR A 286 -7.18 11.40 -2.20
C TYR A 286 -5.84 12.01 -1.76
N ARG A 287 -5.29 11.46 -0.66
CA ARG A 287 -3.95 11.72 -0.15
C ARG A 287 -3.19 10.40 -0.10
N LEU A 288 -2.00 10.37 -0.65
CA LEU A 288 -1.09 9.26 -0.53
C LEU A 288 -0.11 9.56 0.61
N TYR A 289 -0.12 8.73 1.64
CA TYR A 289 0.92 8.73 2.66
C TYR A 289 1.97 7.69 2.29
N THR A 290 3.23 8.02 2.50
CA THR A 290 4.34 7.09 2.43
C THR A 290 4.96 6.97 3.81
N MET A 291 5.16 5.75 4.29
CA MET A 291 5.55 5.45 5.66
C MET A 291 6.76 4.52 5.68
N HIS A 292 7.94 5.11 5.62
CA HIS A 292 9.22 4.40 5.77
C HIS A 292 9.87 4.76 7.11
N ASP A 293 10.98 5.44 7.13
CA ASP A 293 11.62 5.99 8.34
C ASP A 293 10.95 7.28 8.86
N SER A 294 10.05 7.81 8.07
CA SER A 294 9.25 8.99 8.34
C SER A 294 7.94 8.92 7.56
N VAL A 295 6.93 9.68 7.98
CA VAL A 295 5.68 9.79 7.25
C VAL A 295 5.70 11.03 6.37
N ALA A 296 5.50 10.85 5.09
CA ALA A 296 5.27 11.94 4.15
C ALA A 296 3.87 11.84 3.54
N VAL A 297 3.29 12.99 3.17
CA VAL A 297 1.98 13.06 2.52
C VAL A 297 2.12 13.70 1.14
N HIS A 298 1.35 13.19 0.20
CA HIS A 298 1.30 13.66 -1.17
C HIS A 298 -0.18 13.87 -1.55
N PHE A 299 -0.48 15.01 -2.14
CA PHE A 299 -1.84 15.35 -2.57
C PHE A 299 -2.09 14.88 -3.99
N GLY A 300 -3.26 14.28 -4.21
CA GLY A 300 -3.71 13.93 -5.55
C GLY A 300 -3.77 15.18 -6.44
N ARG A 301 -3.31 15.08 -7.69
CA ARG A 301 -3.47 16.18 -8.64
C ARG A 301 -4.95 16.41 -8.87
N GLY A 302 -5.47 17.51 -8.33
CA GLY A 302 -6.83 17.97 -8.59
C GLY A 302 -7.01 18.30 -10.08
N ARG A 303 -8.21 18.06 -10.57
CA ARG A 303 -8.61 18.51 -11.93
C ARG A 303 -8.65 20.02 -12.00
#